data_d95ade73ae4705e602974b1660df4801
#
_entry.id   d95ade73ae4705e602974b1660df4801
#
_cell.length_a   1.000
_cell.length_b   1.000
_cell.length_c   1.000
_cell.angle_alpha   90.00
_cell.angle_beta   90.00
_cell.angle_gamma   90.00
#
_symmetry.space_group_name_H-M   'P 1'
#
loop_
_entity.id
_entity.type
_entity.pdbx_description
1 polymer ?
#
loop_
_entity_poly.entity_id
_entity_poly.type
_entity_poly.pdbx_seq_one_letter_code
_entity_poly.pdbx_strand_id
1 'polypeptide(L)'
;MTNRPTLRHVVFFSAKDKVDIPRIVEGLELLAGIPHASAFEVRQNTQKDALSSEVDVIVYAEFESAAALAAYKADPLYEASIKAVRPLRDMRIAADF
;
A
#
# COMPACT_ATOMS: atom_id res chain seq x y z
N MET A 1 -18.62 2.21 -22.15
CA MET A 1 -18.20 1.08 -21.32
C MET A 1 -17.14 1.54 -20.33
N THR A 2 -17.27 1.21 -19.09
CA THR A 2 -16.33 1.60 -18.06
C THR A 2 -15.33 0.47 -17.81
N ASN A 3 -14.04 0.81 -17.78
CA ASN A 3 -12.98 -0.11 -17.41
C ASN A 3 -12.76 -0.03 -15.92
N ARG A 4 -13.63 -0.67 -15.17
CA ARG A 4 -13.45 -0.76 -13.71
C ARG A 4 -12.59 -1.95 -13.36
N PRO A 5 -11.65 -1.79 -12.42
CA PRO A 5 -10.94 -2.95 -11.90
C PRO A 5 -11.91 -3.89 -11.19
N THR A 6 -11.65 -5.18 -11.28
CA THR A 6 -12.47 -6.20 -10.60
C THR A 6 -12.29 -6.09 -9.10
N LEU A 7 -11.05 -5.79 -8.64
CA LEU A 7 -10.72 -5.73 -7.23
C LEU A 7 -9.76 -4.58 -6.98
N ARG A 8 -10.10 -3.77 -6.00
CA ARG A 8 -9.23 -2.69 -5.53
C ARG A 8 -8.73 -3.01 -4.13
N HIS A 9 -7.48 -2.66 -3.89
CA HIS A 9 -6.82 -2.90 -2.60
C HIS A 9 -6.21 -1.58 -2.14
N VAL A 10 -6.66 -1.06 -1.01
CA VAL A 10 -6.14 0.17 -0.43
C VAL A 10 -5.65 -0.10 0.98
N VAL A 11 -4.46 0.41 1.31
CA VAL A 11 -3.87 0.25 2.64
C VAL A 11 -3.41 1.61 3.15
N PHE A 12 -3.80 1.91 4.38
CA PHE A 12 -3.42 3.13 5.07
C PHE A 12 -2.37 2.80 6.15
N PHE A 13 -1.33 3.62 6.19
CA PHE A 13 -0.25 3.45 7.15
C PHE A 13 -0.03 4.74 7.94
N SER A 14 0.36 4.60 9.19
CA SER A 14 0.96 5.69 9.94
C SER A 14 2.35 5.29 10.42
N ALA A 15 3.22 6.27 10.58
CA ALA A 15 4.57 6.08 11.10
C ALA A 15 4.56 6.22 12.62
N LYS A 16 5.35 5.38 13.31
CA LYS A 16 5.60 5.55 14.74
C LYS A 16 6.32 6.87 15.00
N ASP A 17 7.28 7.19 14.13
CA ASP A 17 8.00 8.45 14.13
C ASP A 17 7.86 9.07 12.75
N LYS A 18 7.39 10.31 12.69
CA LYS A 18 7.11 10.98 11.40
C LYS A 18 8.37 11.19 10.56
N VAL A 19 9.54 11.21 11.18
CA VAL A 19 10.80 11.29 10.44
C VAL A 19 11.03 10.06 9.55
N ASP A 20 10.37 8.94 9.85
CA ASP A 20 10.50 7.70 9.11
C ASP A 20 9.53 7.57 7.93
N ILE A 21 8.65 8.55 7.70
CA ILE A 21 7.70 8.49 6.57
C ILE A 21 8.41 8.21 5.25
N PRO A 22 9.52 8.89 4.88
CA PRO A 22 10.22 8.58 3.63
C PRO A 22 10.71 7.14 3.56
N ARG A 23 11.14 6.56 4.67
CA ARG A 23 11.61 5.17 4.73
C ARG A 23 10.45 4.19 4.56
N ILE A 24 9.26 4.52 5.08
CA ILE A 24 8.06 3.72 4.86
C ILE A 24 7.69 3.74 3.38
N VAL A 25 7.67 4.91 2.76
CA VAL A 25 7.39 5.04 1.32
C VAL A 25 8.37 4.19 0.51
N GLU A 26 9.66 4.27 0.81
CA GLU A 26 10.70 3.51 0.12
C GLU A 26 10.47 2.00 0.27
N GLY A 27 10.17 1.53 1.49
CA GLY A 27 9.89 0.12 1.73
C GLY A 27 8.63 -0.37 1.01
N LEU A 28 7.60 0.46 0.91
CA LEU A 28 6.38 0.12 0.20
C LEU A 28 6.58 0.15 -1.32
N GLU A 29 7.51 0.93 -1.83
CA GLU A 29 7.81 0.97 -3.26
C GLU A 29 8.43 -0.33 -3.78
N LEU A 30 8.94 -1.19 -2.92
CA LEU A 30 9.36 -2.54 -3.31
C LEU A 30 8.21 -3.31 -3.94
N LEU A 31 6.97 -3.02 -3.53
CA LEU A 31 5.77 -3.69 -4.06
C LEU A 31 5.54 -3.39 -5.54
N ALA A 32 6.08 -2.30 -6.06
CA ALA A 32 5.94 -1.94 -7.47
C ALA A 32 6.60 -2.97 -8.40
N GLY A 33 7.55 -3.75 -7.89
CA GLY A 33 8.20 -4.80 -8.67
C GLY A 33 7.39 -6.08 -8.81
N ILE A 34 6.24 -6.20 -8.13
CA ILE A 34 5.40 -7.40 -8.20
C ILE A 34 4.51 -7.30 -9.44
N PRO A 35 4.54 -8.31 -10.35
CA PRO A 35 3.87 -8.18 -11.65
C PRO A 35 2.37 -8.48 -11.67
N HIS A 36 1.74 -8.70 -10.51
CA HIS A 36 0.36 -9.20 -10.46
C HIS A 36 -0.70 -8.11 -10.35
N ALA A 37 -0.32 -6.88 -10.02
CA ALA A 37 -1.25 -5.75 -9.98
C ALA A 37 -1.37 -5.13 -11.38
N SER A 38 -2.58 -4.77 -11.77
CA SER A 38 -2.82 -4.05 -13.02
C SER A 38 -2.58 -2.55 -12.87
N ALA A 39 -2.62 -2.04 -11.63
CA ALA A 39 -2.22 -0.68 -11.28
C ALA A 39 -1.67 -0.69 -9.87
N PHE A 40 -0.68 0.14 -9.59
CA PHE A 40 -0.05 0.21 -8.29
C PHE A 40 0.48 1.62 -8.04
N GLU A 41 0.27 2.10 -6.82
CA GLU A 41 0.67 3.44 -6.45
C GLU A 41 0.93 3.51 -4.95
N VAL A 42 2.02 4.20 -4.56
CA VAL A 42 2.32 4.56 -3.18
C VAL A 42 2.39 6.08 -3.11
N ARG A 43 1.63 6.67 -2.21
CA ARG A 43 1.60 8.13 -2.05
C ARG A 43 1.63 8.51 -0.59
N GLN A 44 2.27 9.62 -0.31
CA GLN A 44 2.16 10.25 1.00
C GLN A 44 0.85 11.02 1.06
N ASN A 45 0.17 10.95 2.21
CA ASN A 45 -1.07 11.69 2.42
C ASN A 45 -0.81 13.20 2.34
N THR A 46 -1.64 13.92 1.58
CA THR A 46 -1.50 15.37 1.44
C THR A 46 -1.94 16.13 2.68
N GLN A 47 -2.66 15.48 3.61
CA GLN A 47 -3.13 16.09 4.88
C GLN A 47 -4.07 17.28 4.67
N LYS A 48 -4.79 17.32 3.56
CA LYS A 48 -5.69 18.44 3.26
C LYS A 48 -7.03 18.35 3.98
N ASP A 49 -7.45 17.13 4.33
CA ASP A 49 -8.69 16.96 5.08
C ASP A 49 -8.42 17.09 6.57
N ALA A 50 -9.29 17.79 7.29
CA ALA A 50 -9.12 18.04 8.71
C ALA A 50 -9.12 16.74 9.54
N LEU A 51 -9.70 15.65 9.01
CA LEU A 51 -9.81 14.37 9.72
C LEU A 51 -8.85 13.31 9.19
N SER A 52 -7.84 13.70 8.40
CA SER A 52 -6.92 12.75 7.77
C SER A 52 -5.57 12.62 8.48
N SER A 53 -5.40 13.24 9.65
CA SER A 53 -4.10 13.32 10.31
C SER A 53 -3.52 11.98 10.77
N GLU A 54 -4.34 10.93 10.87
CA GLU A 54 -3.87 9.62 11.32
C GLU A 54 -3.23 8.80 10.19
N VAL A 55 -3.39 9.23 8.94
CA VAL A 55 -2.85 8.51 7.78
C VAL A 55 -1.65 9.27 7.22
N ASP A 56 -0.51 8.61 7.14
CA ASP A 56 0.71 9.19 6.61
C ASP A 56 1.00 8.74 5.18
N VAL A 57 0.76 7.46 4.86
CA VAL A 57 1.09 6.87 3.57
C VAL A 57 -0.05 5.97 3.11
N ILE A 58 -0.31 5.98 1.80
CA ILE A 58 -1.37 5.17 1.18
C ILE A 58 -0.75 4.29 0.10
N VAL A 59 -1.12 3.00 0.12
CA VAL A 59 -0.90 2.08 -0.99
C VAL A 59 -2.24 1.83 -1.66
N TYR A 60 -2.26 1.98 -2.99
CA TYR A 60 -3.43 1.67 -3.80
C TYR A 60 -3.02 0.73 -4.92
N ALA A 61 -3.77 -0.35 -5.10
CA ALA A 61 -3.52 -1.31 -6.16
C ALA A 61 -4.82 -1.84 -6.74
N GLU A 62 -4.78 -2.24 -8.02
CA GLU A 62 -5.89 -2.83 -8.72
C GLU A 62 -5.50 -4.20 -9.22
N PHE A 63 -6.43 -5.15 -9.15
CA PHE A 63 -6.21 -6.53 -9.55
C PHE A 63 -7.35 -7.02 -10.42
N GLU A 64 -7.03 -7.92 -11.36
CA GLU A 64 -8.03 -8.52 -12.24
C GLU A 64 -8.89 -9.55 -11.50
N SER A 65 -8.38 -10.11 -10.40
CA SER A 65 -9.06 -11.17 -9.67
C SER A 65 -8.52 -11.30 -8.25
N ALA A 66 -9.27 -12.02 -7.42
CA ALA A 66 -8.80 -12.40 -6.09
C ALA A 66 -7.55 -13.28 -6.16
N ALA A 67 -7.44 -14.11 -7.20
CA ALA A 67 -6.25 -14.94 -7.41
C ALA A 67 -5.00 -14.08 -7.68
N ALA A 68 -5.15 -12.99 -8.45
CA ALA A 68 -4.06 -12.05 -8.69
C ALA A 68 -3.61 -11.36 -7.40
N LEU A 69 -4.54 -10.96 -6.55
CA LEU A 69 -4.22 -10.39 -5.24
C LEU A 69 -3.48 -11.40 -4.36
N ALA A 70 -3.94 -12.66 -4.35
CA ALA A 70 -3.28 -13.71 -3.59
C ALA A 70 -1.84 -13.96 -4.08
N ALA A 71 -1.64 -13.98 -5.39
CA ALA A 71 -0.31 -14.12 -5.99
C ALA A 71 0.60 -12.94 -5.63
N TYR A 72 0.06 -11.73 -5.62
CA TYR A 72 0.77 -10.54 -5.20
C TYR A 72 1.27 -10.68 -3.76
N LYS A 73 0.41 -11.13 -2.85
CA LYS A 73 0.79 -11.31 -1.44
C LYS A 73 1.78 -12.46 -1.23
N ALA A 74 1.85 -13.40 -2.14
CA ALA A 74 2.78 -14.54 -2.08
C ALA A 74 4.14 -14.24 -2.69
N ASP A 75 4.30 -13.11 -3.35
CA ASP A 75 5.57 -12.73 -3.98
C ASP A 75 6.62 -12.41 -2.92
N PRO A 76 7.89 -12.81 -3.13
CA PRO A 76 8.97 -12.48 -2.18
C PRO A 76 9.14 -10.99 -1.89
N LEU A 77 8.83 -10.12 -2.84
CA LEU A 77 8.90 -8.67 -2.63
C LEU A 77 7.86 -8.19 -1.61
N TYR A 78 6.72 -8.88 -1.51
CA TYR A 78 5.71 -8.55 -0.51
C TYR A 78 6.27 -8.75 0.90
N GLU A 79 6.94 -9.88 1.14
CA GLU A 79 7.59 -10.17 2.42
C GLU A 79 8.74 -9.18 2.70
N ALA A 80 9.53 -8.85 1.68
CA ALA A 80 10.62 -7.88 1.82
C ALA A 80 10.07 -6.50 2.23
N SER A 81 8.96 -6.09 1.64
CA SER A 81 8.28 -4.84 2.00
C SER A 81 7.79 -4.87 3.45
N ILE A 82 7.16 -5.98 3.86
CA ILE A 82 6.70 -6.13 5.26
C ILE A 82 7.88 -5.97 6.23
N LYS A 83 9.00 -6.63 5.96
CA LYS A 83 10.19 -6.56 6.82
C LYS A 83 10.75 -5.14 6.93
N ALA A 84 10.72 -4.38 5.84
CA ALA A 84 11.21 -3.02 5.81
C ALA A 84 10.28 -2.05 6.55
N VAL A 85 8.96 -2.25 6.45
CA VAL A 85 7.96 -1.29 6.90
C VAL A 85 7.46 -1.57 8.32
N ARG A 86 7.30 -2.83 8.68
CA ARG A 86 6.70 -3.21 9.98
C ARG A 86 7.38 -2.56 11.18
N PRO A 87 8.71 -2.44 11.26
CA PRO A 87 9.34 -1.79 12.40
C PRO A 87 9.06 -0.29 12.49
N LEU A 88 8.68 0.34 11.38
CA LEU A 88 8.52 1.78 11.27
C LEU A 88 7.07 2.24 11.38
N ARG A 89 6.13 1.36 11.01
CA ARG A 89 4.71 1.70 11.01
C ARG A 89 4.07 1.52 12.38
N ASP A 90 3.09 2.35 12.67
CA ASP A 90 2.19 2.18 13.81
C ASP A 90 0.91 1.52 13.33
N MET A 91 0.07 2.26 12.61
CA MET A 91 -1.20 1.76 12.08
C MET A 91 -1.00 1.13 10.69
N ARG A 92 -1.73 0.05 10.43
CA ARG A 92 -1.94 -0.50 9.09
C ARG A 92 -3.39 -0.97 8.97
N ILE A 93 -4.15 -0.32 8.12
CA ILE A 93 -5.56 -0.68 7.87
C ILE A 93 -5.73 -0.90 6.38
N ALA A 94 -6.30 -2.04 6.00
CA ALA A 94 -6.53 -2.39 4.61
C ALA A 94 -8.01 -2.55 4.33
N ALA A 95 -8.41 -2.22 3.11
CA ALA A 95 -9.74 -2.49 2.60
C ALA A 95 -9.65 -2.94 1.15
N ASP A 96 -10.47 -3.93 0.80
CA ASP A 96 -10.57 -4.44 -0.56
C ASP A 96 -12.01 -4.26 -1.06
N PHE A 97 -12.15 -3.81 -2.30
CA PHE A 97 -13.49 -3.57 -2.84
C PHE A 97 -13.55 -3.60 -4.35
#